data_1836e9dc1b1bd50723608af39a5c5c22
#
_entry.id   1836e9dc1b1bd50723608af39a5c5c22
#
_cell.length_a   1.000
_cell.length_b   1.000
_cell.length_c   1.000
_cell.angle_alpha   90.00
_cell.angle_beta   90.00
_cell.angle_gamma   90.00
#
_symmetry.space_group_name_H-M   'P 1'
#
loop_
_entity.id
_entity.type
_entity.pdbx_description
1 polymer ?
#
loop_
_entity_poly.entity_id
_entity_poly.type
_entity_poly.pdbx_seq_one_letter_code
_entity_poly.pdbx_strand_id
1 'polypeptide(L)'
;MADVKWIKILTDIFDDEKILLIETLPEADSIIVIWFKILCLAGKQNNSGVFVMNERMPYNEKMFATIFRRKESTVQLALKTFEEFGMIEI
;
A
#
# COMPACT_ATOMS: atom_id res chain seq x y z
N MET A 1 -17.91 -12.67 -10.51
CA MET A 1 -16.59 -12.32 -10.99
C MET A 1 -15.52 -13.02 -10.18
N ALA A 2 -14.49 -13.50 -10.84
CA ALA A 2 -13.46 -14.24 -10.14
C ALA A 2 -12.56 -13.32 -9.32
N ASP A 3 -12.14 -13.80 -8.17
CA ASP A 3 -11.18 -13.07 -7.35
C ASP A 3 -9.81 -13.08 -8.00
N VAL A 4 -9.07 -12.00 -7.79
CA VAL A 4 -7.67 -11.94 -8.22
C VAL A 4 -6.85 -12.78 -7.26
N LYS A 5 -6.20 -13.81 -7.76
CA LYS A 5 -5.44 -14.75 -6.95
C LYS A 5 -3.98 -14.37 -6.79
N TRP A 6 -3.44 -13.58 -7.71
CA TRP A 6 -2.04 -13.21 -7.68
C TRP A 6 -1.85 -11.88 -8.37
N ILE A 7 -0.73 -11.26 -8.09
CA ILE A 7 -0.36 -9.97 -8.65
C ILE A 7 0.99 -10.11 -9.32
N LYS A 8 1.12 -9.57 -10.52
CA LYS A 8 2.39 -9.60 -11.24
C LYS A 8 3.32 -8.52 -10.71
N ILE A 9 4.57 -8.89 -10.51
CA ILE A 9 5.61 -7.96 -10.10
C ILE A 9 6.71 -8.00 -11.16
N LEU A 10 7.07 -6.83 -11.65
CA LEU A 10 8.17 -6.73 -12.61
C LEU A 10 9.49 -7.05 -11.92
N THR A 11 10.36 -7.76 -12.62
CA THR A 11 11.65 -8.15 -12.04
C THR A 11 12.55 -6.96 -11.75
N ASP A 12 12.28 -5.81 -12.35
CA ASP A 12 13.05 -4.59 -12.13
C ASP A 12 12.33 -3.60 -11.20
N ILE A 13 11.41 -4.11 -10.36
CA ILE A 13 10.65 -3.24 -9.45
C ILE A 13 11.57 -2.40 -8.55
N PHE A 14 12.71 -2.96 -8.13
CA PHE A 14 13.63 -2.23 -7.26
C PHE A 14 14.48 -1.21 -7.98
N ASP A 15 14.40 -1.16 -9.30
CA ASP A 15 15.03 -0.10 -10.10
C ASP A 15 14.06 1.05 -10.37
N ASP A 16 12.81 0.92 -9.96
CA ASP A 16 11.82 1.97 -10.09
C ASP A 16 12.24 3.18 -9.24
N GLU A 17 12.13 4.35 -9.82
CA GLU A 17 12.58 5.59 -9.19
C GLU A 17 11.91 5.80 -7.81
N LYS A 18 10.61 5.53 -7.72
CA LYS A 18 9.87 5.73 -6.48
C LYS A 18 10.33 4.76 -5.41
N ILE A 19 10.56 3.52 -5.78
CA ILE A 19 11.05 2.51 -4.84
C ILE A 19 12.46 2.86 -4.37
N LEU A 20 13.32 3.30 -5.29
CA LEU A 20 14.67 3.74 -4.92
C LEU A 20 14.64 4.86 -3.90
N LEU A 21 13.74 5.83 -4.09
CA LEU A 21 13.58 6.92 -3.14
C LEU A 21 13.09 6.44 -1.78
N ILE A 22 12.13 5.51 -1.78
CA ILE A 22 11.62 4.94 -0.53
C ILE A 22 12.74 4.24 0.24
N GLU A 23 13.63 3.55 -0.47
CA GLU A 23 14.71 2.82 0.18
C GLU A 23 15.71 3.72 0.90
N THR A 24 15.70 5.02 0.62
CA THR A 24 16.54 5.97 1.35
C THR A 24 15.92 6.48 2.64
N LEU A 25 14.68 6.12 2.91
CA LEU A 25 13.93 6.63 4.05
C LEU A 25 14.07 5.73 5.28
N PRO A 26 13.90 6.30 6.48
CA PRO A 26 13.76 5.47 7.69
C PRO A 26 12.57 4.53 7.52
N GLU A 27 12.69 3.34 8.06
CA GLU A 27 11.65 2.30 7.99
C GLU A 27 11.29 1.89 6.56
N ALA A 28 12.25 2.02 5.63
CA ALA A 28 12.03 1.69 4.23
C ALA A 28 11.45 0.29 4.04
N ASP A 29 11.99 -0.70 4.73
CA ASP A 29 11.53 -2.08 4.60
C ASP A 29 10.06 -2.22 4.99
N SER A 30 9.66 -1.58 6.08
CA SER A 30 8.27 -1.59 6.53
C SER A 30 7.36 -0.89 5.51
N ILE A 31 7.82 0.24 4.97
CA ILE A 31 7.06 0.99 3.98
C ILE A 31 6.83 0.14 2.73
N ILE A 32 7.87 -0.54 2.26
CA ILE A 32 7.77 -1.39 1.07
C ILE A 32 6.84 -2.58 1.33
N VAL A 33 6.94 -3.21 2.50
CA VAL A 33 6.03 -4.30 2.86
C VAL A 33 4.59 -3.80 2.89
N ILE A 34 4.35 -2.62 3.44
CA ILE A 34 3.00 -2.03 3.45
C ILE A 34 2.50 -1.80 2.03
N TRP A 35 3.37 -1.37 1.13
CA TRP A 35 3.00 -1.19 -0.28
C TRP A 35 2.49 -2.49 -0.88
N PHE A 36 3.22 -3.59 -0.69
CA PHE A 36 2.78 -4.88 -1.21
C PHE A 36 1.49 -5.35 -0.54
N LYS A 37 1.32 -5.09 0.75
CA LYS A 37 0.08 -5.43 1.44
C LYS A 37 -1.12 -4.65 0.87
N ILE A 38 -0.91 -3.39 0.51
CA ILE A 38 -1.93 -2.58 -0.14
C ILE A 38 -2.30 -3.17 -1.50
N LEU A 39 -1.29 -3.56 -2.28
CA LEU A 39 -1.55 -4.17 -3.59
C LEU A 39 -2.35 -5.46 -3.44
N CYS A 40 -2.01 -6.28 -2.47
CA CYS A 40 -2.74 -7.52 -2.21
C CYS A 40 -4.18 -7.24 -1.79
N LEU A 41 -4.39 -6.24 -0.94
CA LEU A 41 -5.73 -5.88 -0.51
C LEU A 41 -6.56 -5.36 -1.69
N ALA A 42 -5.97 -4.53 -2.53
CA ALA A 42 -6.64 -4.02 -3.72
C ALA A 42 -7.03 -5.15 -4.65
N GLY A 43 -6.14 -6.14 -4.82
CA GLY A 43 -6.44 -7.31 -5.64
C GLY A 43 -7.58 -8.13 -5.08
N LYS A 44 -7.61 -8.31 -3.77
CA LYS A 44 -8.69 -9.07 -3.13
C LYS A 44 -10.03 -8.38 -3.29
N GLN A 45 -10.04 -7.05 -3.24
CA GLN A 45 -11.29 -6.31 -3.42
C GLN A 45 -11.74 -6.29 -4.87
N ASN A 46 -10.82 -6.57 -5.80
CA ASN A 46 -11.11 -6.62 -7.23
C ASN A 46 -11.83 -5.34 -7.69
N ASN A 47 -11.34 -4.20 -7.24
CA ASN A 47 -11.98 -2.91 -7.46
C ASN A 47 -11.05 -1.98 -8.24
N SER A 48 -10.36 -2.53 -9.23
CA SER A 48 -9.46 -1.79 -10.13
C SER A 48 -8.40 -0.97 -9.38
N GLY A 49 -7.94 -1.51 -8.25
CA GLY A 49 -6.92 -0.84 -7.46
C GLY A 49 -7.43 0.33 -6.63
N VAL A 50 -8.74 0.53 -6.60
CA VAL A 50 -9.35 1.61 -5.84
C VAL A 50 -9.83 1.07 -4.49
N PHE A 51 -9.39 1.70 -3.41
CA PHE A 51 -9.91 1.41 -2.09
C PHE A 51 -11.14 2.28 -1.85
N VAL A 52 -12.26 1.64 -1.59
CA VAL A 52 -13.49 2.37 -1.34
C VAL A 52 -13.51 2.79 0.11
N MET A 53 -13.23 4.05 0.35
CA MET A 53 -13.31 4.67 1.67
C MET A 53 -14.71 5.22 1.80
N ASN A 54 -15.64 4.42 2.28
CA ASN A 54 -17.02 4.85 2.38
C ASN A 54 -17.49 4.81 3.83
N GLU A 55 -18.69 5.29 4.05
CA GLU A 55 -19.26 5.39 5.39
C GLU A 55 -19.44 4.05 6.07
N ARG A 56 -19.64 3.00 5.30
CA ARG A 56 -19.89 1.67 5.84
C ARG A 56 -18.61 0.95 6.20
N MET A 57 -17.56 1.17 5.42
CA MET A 57 -16.29 0.47 5.57
C MET A 57 -15.16 1.45 5.38
N PRO A 58 -15.03 2.41 6.28
CA PRO A 58 -13.97 3.42 6.12
C PRO A 58 -12.63 2.79 6.45
N TYR A 59 -11.79 2.66 5.43
CA TYR A 59 -10.41 2.28 5.67
C TYR A 59 -9.65 3.51 6.11
N ASN A 60 -9.22 3.51 7.36
CA ASN A 60 -8.40 4.59 7.89
C ASN A 60 -7.08 4.01 8.36
N GLU A 61 -6.19 4.87 8.80
CA GLU A 61 -4.85 4.47 9.21
C GLU A 61 -4.87 3.42 10.31
N LYS A 62 -5.81 3.55 11.24
CA LYS A 62 -5.93 2.61 12.35
C LYS A 62 -6.36 1.23 11.86
N MET A 63 -7.31 1.19 10.92
CA MET A 63 -7.75 -0.07 10.35
C MET A 63 -6.65 -0.72 9.53
N PHE A 64 -5.92 0.06 8.75
CA PHE A 64 -4.80 -0.46 7.99
C PHE A 64 -3.71 -0.99 8.92
N ALA A 65 -3.47 -0.32 10.04
CA ALA A 65 -2.49 -0.80 11.01
C ALA A 65 -2.86 -2.18 11.53
N THR A 66 -4.15 -2.39 11.81
CA THR A 66 -4.64 -3.68 12.28
C THR A 66 -4.56 -4.73 11.18
N ILE A 67 -5.03 -4.41 9.98
CA ILE A 67 -5.07 -5.35 8.85
C ILE A 67 -3.65 -5.73 8.44
N PHE A 68 -2.74 -4.77 8.38
CA PHE A 68 -1.38 -5.00 7.93
C PHE A 68 -0.45 -5.45 9.06
N ARG A 69 -0.94 -5.44 10.30
CA ARG A 69 -0.15 -5.84 11.46
C ARG A 69 1.13 -5.02 11.58
N ARG A 70 0.97 -3.70 11.50
CA ARG A 70 2.04 -2.73 11.63
C ARG A 70 1.59 -1.61 12.55
N LYS A 71 2.56 -0.86 13.10
CA LYS A 71 2.24 0.27 13.97
C LYS A 71 1.49 1.34 13.20
N GLU A 72 0.54 1.98 13.85
CA GLU A 72 -0.24 3.05 13.22
C GLU A 72 0.66 4.16 12.69
N SER A 73 1.68 4.54 13.48
CA SER A 73 2.63 5.58 13.05
C SER A 73 3.39 5.19 11.79
N THR A 74 3.76 3.92 11.67
CA THR A 74 4.45 3.42 10.47
C THR A 74 3.51 3.43 9.27
N VAL A 75 2.24 3.06 9.47
CA VAL A 75 1.24 3.11 8.40
C VAL A 75 1.00 4.54 7.96
N GLN A 76 0.90 5.48 8.90
CA GLN A 76 0.73 6.89 8.57
C GLN A 76 1.89 7.41 7.71
N LEU A 77 3.11 7.06 8.10
CA LEU A 77 4.29 7.45 7.35
C LEU A 77 4.26 6.85 5.94
N ALA A 78 3.90 5.57 5.84
CA ALA A 78 3.84 4.88 4.54
C ALA A 78 2.81 5.53 3.62
N LEU A 79 1.59 5.74 4.11
CA LEU A 79 0.53 6.34 3.30
C LEU A 79 0.89 7.75 2.84
N LYS A 80 1.49 8.53 3.73
CA LYS A 80 1.92 9.87 3.38
C LYS A 80 3.00 9.83 2.29
N THR A 81 3.95 8.91 2.42
CA THR A 81 5.01 8.74 1.44
C THR A 81 4.44 8.36 0.07
N PHE A 82 3.52 7.41 0.05
CA PHE A 82 2.91 6.97 -1.21
C PHE A 82 2.14 8.10 -1.87
N GLU A 83 1.42 8.89 -1.08
CA GLU A 83 0.68 10.02 -1.63
C GLU A 83 1.64 11.07 -2.21
N GLU A 84 2.70 11.40 -1.48
CA GLU A 84 3.68 12.39 -1.93
C GLU A 84 4.37 11.95 -3.23
N PHE A 85 4.58 10.65 -3.40
CA PHE A 85 5.24 10.13 -4.60
C PHE A 85 4.24 9.81 -5.71
N GLY A 86 2.96 10.11 -5.51
CA GLY A 86 1.94 9.88 -6.52
C GLY A 86 1.62 8.41 -6.75
N MET A 87 1.93 7.56 -5.78
CA MET A 87 1.63 6.13 -5.89
C MET A 87 0.19 5.81 -5.51
N ILE A 88 -0.41 6.65 -4.69
CA ILE A 88 -1.82 6.53 -4.32
C ILE A 88 -2.44 7.91 -4.31
N GLU A 89 -3.78 7.95 -4.38
CA GLU A 89 -4.55 9.16 -4.19
C GLU A 89 -5.45 8.99 -2.97
N ILE A 90 -5.48 10.00 -2.15
CA ILE A 90 -6.33 9.99 -0.95
C ILE A 90 -7.46 10.98 -1.09
#